data_7dfed80be4d8493a9cf2330eb1d30c8c
#
_entry.id   7dfed80be4d8493a9cf2330eb1d30c8c
#
_cell.length_a   1.000
_cell.length_b   1.000
_cell.length_c   1.000
_cell.angle_alpha   90.00
_cell.angle_beta   90.00
_cell.angle_gamma   90.00
#
_symmetry.space_group_name_H-M   'P 1'
#
loop_
_entity.id
_entity.type
_entity.pdbx_description
1 polymer ?
#
loop_
_entity_poly.entity_id
_entity_poly.type
_entity_poly.pdbx_seq_one_letter_code
_entity_poly.pdbx_strand_id
1 'polypeptide(L)'
;MSNRRPVILVHGMFGFGPKELGGLSYWGAAFEVSSSLDRFEASVGPISSPHDRACELAAQIKGTITDYGEVHAIANGHSRFGNDFTDHGFVPNWDNNHPVHLVGHSLGGQTIRCLQYLLDQDFWGWDSNRNWICSISTISGPNNGSTATYYFGADEQTGLLPRSGGIAPLLRLLEIYTSAAGGVLDLIYDFDLDHWGFKRLPSEDLAAYLRRVGKSSFFWGADNAFYAATLQGAYRDNGRWPTYPETYYFSTITEQTFRIWFNGHHYPSPLMNPSLHATAIYMGKKTFDEQPIPTDNFNSVNWWENDGLVSTFSQIVPHSDGVHPRGGEFTKSTDSNHFEKGRWYHEWARGIDHGAICVAPAGGSESDNASIMSGYFDALQP
;
A
#
# COMPACT_ATOMS: atom_id res chain seq x y z
N MET A 1 -26.42 3.63 21.36
CA MET A 1 -25.29 2.86 20.78
C MET A 1 -24.53 3.82 19.91
N SER A 2 -23.26 4.04 20.17
CA SER A 2 -22.43 4.95 19.35
C SER A 2 -22.35 4.35 17.95
N ASN A 3 -22.72 5.13 16.94
CA ASN A 3 -22.70 4.70 15.52
C ASN A 3 -21.27 4.75 15.01
N ARG A 4 -20.38 3.96 15.62
CA ARG A 4 -18.96 3.92 15.29
C ARG A 4 -18.77 3.00 14.09
N ARG A 5 -18.18 3.55 13.03
CA ARG A 5 -17.94 2.83 11.78
C ARG A 5 -16.71 1.95 11.91
N PRO A 6 -16.71 0.73 11.37
CA PRO A 6 -15.54 -0.15 11.40
C PRO A 6 -14.34 0.44 10.66
N VAL A 7 -13.15 0.11 11.14
CA VAL A 7 -11.87 0.44 10.49
C VAL A 7 -11.25 -0.84 9.93
N ILE A 8 -10.95 -0.82 8.63
CA ILE A 8 -10.29 -1.93 7.95
C ILE A 8 -8.85 -1.53 7.65
N LEU A 9 -7.91 -2.32 8.14
CA LEU A 9 -6.47 -2.11 7.99
C LEU A 9 -5.94 -3.00 6.86
N VAL A 10 -5.23 -2.42 5.90
CA VAL A 10 -4.74 -3.08 4.69
C VAL A 10 -3.25 -2.96 4.58
N HIS A 11 -2.54 -4.07 4.72
CA HIS A 11 -1.08 -4.14 4.69
C HIS A 11 -0.47 -3.78 3.32
N GLY A 12 0.84 -3.50 3.29
CA GLY A 12 1.61 -3.21 2.10
C GLY A 12 2.06 -4.45 1.32
N MET A 13 3.03 -4.24 0.41
CA MET A 13 3.72 -5.32 -0.29
C MET A 13 4.46 -6.21 0.72
N PHE A 14 4.45 -7.53 0.50
CA PHE A 14 4.97 -8.55 1.43
C PHE A 14 4.37 -8.51 2.84
N GLY A 15 3.25 -7.80 3.03
CA GLY A 15 2.52 -7.84 4.28
C GLY A 15 1.75 -9.15 4.43
N PHE A 16 1.11 -9.32 5.57
CA PHE A 16 0.42 -10.55 5.96
C PHE A 16 -0.76 -10.22 6.87
N GLY A 17 -1.73 -11.10 6.89
CA GLY A 17 -2.86 -11.05 7.81
C GLY A 17 -2.58 -11.76 9.14
N PRO A 18 -3.47 -11.60 10.15
CA PRO A 18 -3.24 -12.07 11.51
C PRO A 18 -3.12 -13.59 11.67
N LYS A 19 -3.46 -14.37 10.64
CA LYS A 19 -3.41 -15.85 10.67
C LYS A 19 -2.19 -16.44 9.96
N GLU A 20 -1.41 -15.65 9.24
CA GLU A 20 -0.41 -16.16 8.31
C GLU A 20 0.97 -16.40 8.94
N LEU A 21 1.35 -15.61 9.95
CA LEU A 21 2.65 -15.72 10.61
C LEU A 21 2.50 -16.05 12.11
N GLY A 22 1.78 -17.12 12.42
CA GLY A 22 1.69 -17.61 13.80
C GLY A 22 1.03 -16.66 14.79
N GLY A 23 0.18 -15.74 14.31
CA GLY A 23 -0.53 -14.76 15.14
C GLY A 23 0.23 -13.44 15.34
N LEU A 24 1.31 -13.21 14.61
CA LEU A 24 1.94 -11.89 14.58
C LEU A 24 1.01 -10.91 13.84
N SER A 25 0.82 -9.72 14.41
CA SER A 25 0.12 -8.63 13.73
C SER A 25 1.09 -7.84 12.87
N TYR A 26 0.72 -7.58 11.61
CA TYR A 26 1.43 -6.64 10.74
C TYR A 26 1.46 -5.23 11.32
N TRP A 27 0.41 -4.87 12.04
CA TRP A 27 0.19 -3.55 12.61
C TRP A 27 0.75 -3.39 14.02
N GLY A 28 1.21 -4.50 14.65
CA GLY A 28 1.83 -4.48 15.97
C GLY A 28 0.97 -3.73 17.00
N ALA A 29 1.61 -2.93 17.86
CA ALA A 29 0.92 -2.13 18.87
C ALA A 29 -0.03 -1.09 18.30
N ALA A 30 0.14 -0.67 17.04
CA ALA A 30 -0.78 0.24 16.37
C ALA A 30 -2.21 -0.32 16.26
N PHE A 31 -2.35 -1.66 16.21
CA PHE A 31 -3.65 -2.30 16.23
C PHE A 31 -4.35 -2.17 17.59
N GLU A 32 -3.63 -2.10 18.69
CA GLU A 32 -4.18 -2.15 20.06
C GLU A 32 -4.63 -0.80 20.62
N VAL A 33 -4.24 0.30 19.97
CA VAL A 33 -4.30 1.66 20.54
C VAL A 33 -5.71 2.21 20.79
N SER A 34 -6.73 1.67 20.15
CA SER A 34 -8.11 2.13 20.40
C SER A 34 -9.05 0.96 20.65
N SER A 35 -9.30 0.63 21.91
CA SER A 35 -10.25 -0.41 22.33
C SER A 35 -11.72 -0.11 22.00
N SER A 36 -12.00 1.05 21.42
CA SER A 36 -13.36 1.56 21.24
C SER A 36 -13.93 1.42 19.83
N LEU A 37 -13.13 1.02 18.85
CA LEU A 37 -13.55 0.84 17.46
C LEU A 37 -13.51 -0.65 17.07
N ASP A 38 -14.48 -1.07 16.25
CA ASP A 38 -14.39 -2.35 15.55
C ASP A 38 -13.30 -2.24 14.49
N ARG A 39 -12.25 -3.07 14.60
CA ARG A 39 -11.09 -3.05 13.72
C ARG A 39 -10.85 -4.43 13.15
N PHE A 40 -10.49 -4.45 11.87
CA PHE A 40 -10.22 -5.68 11.14
C PHE A 40 -8.92 -5.52 10.38
N GLU A 41 -8.04 -6.52 10.45
CA GLU A 41 -6.85 -6.64 9.61
C GLU A 41 -7.20 -7.51 8.41
N ALA A 42 -7.12 -6.94 7.21
CA ALA A 42 -7.31 -7.69 5.98
C ALA A 42 -6.03 -8.42 5.57
N SER A 43 -6.20 -9.62 5.01
CA SER A 43 -5.13 -10.39 4.39
C SER A 43 -5.38 -10.43 2.89
N VAL A 44 -4.54 -9.74 2.11
CA VAL A 44 -4.67 -9.65 0.65
C VAL A 44 -3.36 -10.06 0.00
N GLY A 45 -3.39 -10.48 -1.26
CA GLY A 45 -2.22 -10.99 -1.97
C GLY A 45 -0.98 -10.09 -1.80
N PRO A 46 0.11 -10.57 -1.20
CA PRO A 46 1.26 -9.74 -0.82
C PRO A 46 1.98 -9.06 -1.98
N ILE A 47 1.90 -9.66 -3.17
CA ILE A 47 2.53 -9.16 -4.40
C ILE A 47 1.55 -9.03 -5.57
N SER A 48 0.25 -9.25 -5.33
CA SER A 48 -0.82 -9.07 -6.30
C SER A 48 -1.03 -7.59 -6.65
N SER A 49 -1.67 -7.33 -7.76
CA SER A 49 -1.98 -5.97 -8.21
C SER A 49 -2.96 -5.27 -7.26
N PRO A 50 -3.06 -3.94 -7.27
CA PRO A 50 -4.09 -3.24 -6.51
C PRO A 50 -5.51 -3.66 -6.88
N HIS A 51 -5.76 -4.10 -8.13
CA HIS A 51 -7.05 -4.63 -8.56
C HIS A 51 -7.38 -5.94 -7.85
N ASP A 52 -6.49 -6.93 -7.92
CA ASP A 52 -6.70 -8.23 -7.30
C ASP A 52 -6.84 -8.09 -5.77
N ARG A 53 -5.95 -7.32 -5.15
CA ARG A 53 -6.00 -7.00 -3.72
C ARG A 53 -7.30 -6.29 -3.31
N ALA A 54 -7.84 -5.41 -4.16
CA ALA A 54 -9.11 -4.73 -3.91
C ALA A 54 -10.30 -5.71 -4.01
N CYS A 55 -10.26 -6.67 -4.91
CA CYS A 55 -11.27 -7.74 -5.02
C CYS A 55 -11.25 -8.66 -3.79
N GLU A 56 -10.05 -9.04 -3.34
CA GLU A 56 -9.88 -9.84 -2.11
C GLU A 56 -10.35 -9.08 -0.87
N LEU A 57 -10.02 -7.78 -0.77
CA LEU A 57 -10.46 -6.91 0.31
C LEU A 57 -12.00 -6.77 0.32
N ALA A 58 -12.62 -6.56 -0.84
CA ALA A 58 -14.07 -6.47 -0.97
C ALA A 58 -14.75 -7.75 -0.48
N ALA A 59 -14.22 -8.91 -0.88
CA ALA A 59 -14.73 -10.21 -0.49
C ALA A 59 -14.62 -10.44 1.04
N GLN A 60 -13.50 -10.03 1.66
CA GLN A 60 -13.32 -10.13 3.11
C GLN A 60 -14.25 -9.18 3.89
N ILE A 61 -14.46 -7.95 3.39
CA ILE A 61 -15.39 -7.04 4.06
C ILE A 61 -16.83 -7.55 3.97
N LYS A 62 -17.27 -7.93 2.79
CA LYS A 62 -18.66 -8.32 2.52
C LYS A 62 -19.01 -9.74 2.97
N GLY A 63 -18.04 -10.67 2.98
CA GLY A 63 -18.26 -12.09 3.20
C GLY A 63 -18.75 -12.79 1.95
N THR A 64 -17.98 -12.76 0.88
CA THR A 64 -18.30 -13.38 -0.42
C THR A 64 -17.12 -14.15 -0.97
N ILE A 65 -17.32 -14.86 -2.08
CA ILE A 65 -16.21 -15.39 -2.88
C ILE A 65 -15.51 -14.21 -3.56
N THR A 66 -14.17 -14.21 -3.57
CA THR A 66 -13.38 -13.24 -4.33
C THR A 66 -13.67 -13.38 -5.82
N ASP A 67 -14.14 -12.33 -6.47
CA ASP A 67 -14.37 -12.25 -7.91
C ASP A 67 -13.50 -11.12 -8.50
N TYR A 68 -12.47 -11.49 -9.25
CA TYR A 68 -11.55 -10.55 -9.90
C TYR A 68 -12.15 -9.93 -11.19
N GLY A 69 -13.32 -10.40 -11.61
CA GLY A 69 -13.99 -10.02 -12.84
C GLY A 69 -13.50 -10.80 -14.06
N GLU A 70 -14.45 -11.23 -14.89
CA GLU A 70 -14.15 -12.09 -16.05
C GLU A 70 -13.22 -11.41 -17.07
N VAL A 71 -13.49 -10.15 -17.38
CA VAL A 71 -12.70 -9.38 -18.36
C VAL A 71 -11.26 -9.19 -17.87
N HIS A 72 -11.08 -8.85 -16.57
CA HIS A 72 -9.76 -8.67 -15.98
C HIS A 72 -8.99 -10.01 -15.95
N ALA A 73 -9.62 -11.07 -15.49
CA ALA A 73 -9.00 -12.40 -15.39
C ALA A 73 -8.53 -12.92 -16.76
N ILE A 74 -9.37 -12.79 -17.79
CA ILE A 74 -9.01 -13.18 -19.18
C ILE A 74 -7.86 -12.34 -19.71
N ALA A 75 -7.89 -11.01 -19.49
CA ALA A 75 -6.87 -10.09 -19.99
C ALA A 75 -5.48 -10.37 -19.39
N ASN A 76 -5.41 -10.81 -18.13
CA ASN A 76 -4.18 -11.06 -17.41
C ASN A 76 -3.78 -12.54 -17.36
N GLY A 77 -4.69 -13.46 -17.66
CA GLY A 77 -4.42 -14.89 -17.77
C GLY A 77 -4.44 -15.64 -16.45
N HIS A 78 -5.33 -15.27 -15.54
CA HIS A 78 -5.56 -15.96 -14.27
C HIS A 78 -7.03 -16.33 -14.06
N SER A 79 -7.35 -17.05 -12.98
CA SER A 79 -8.71 -17.44 -12.62
C SER A 79 -9.55 -16.25 -12.22
N ARG A 80 -10.84 -16.25 -12.61
CA ARG A 80 -11.80 -15.22 -12.21
C ARG A 80 -12.07 -15.23 -10.71
N PHE A 81 -12.12 -16.40 -10.09
CA PHE A 81 -12.48 -16.56 -8.68
C PHE A 81 -11.25 -16.95 -7.84
N GLY A 82 -11.19 -16.40 -6.64
CA GLY A 82 -10.19 -16.64 -5.62
C GLY A 82 -10.79 -17.23 -4.33
N ASN A 83 -10.26 -16.81 -3.18
CA ASN A 83 -10.63 -17.30 -1.86
C ASN A 83 -12.11 -17.05 -1.54
N ASP A 84 -12.71 -17.98 -0.80
CA ASP A 84 -14.11 -17.92 -0.34
C ASP A 84 -14.17 -17.41 1.12
N PHE A 85 -14.82 -16.27 1.31
CA PHE A 85 -15.07 -15.65 2.61
C PHE A 85 -16.57 -15.67 2.98
N THR A 86 -17.37 -16.49 2.32
CA THR A 86 -18.81 -16.62 2.62
C THR A 86 -19.01 -16.92 4.11
N ASP A 87 -19.94 -16.21 4.74
CA ASP A 87 -20.23 -16.23 6.17
C ASP A 87 -19.10 -15.76 7.12
N HIS A 88 -18.00 -15.23 6.58
CA HIS A 88 -16.83 -14.74 7.32
C HIS A 88 -16.53 -13.25 7.07
N GLY A 89 -17.50 -12.49 6.58
CA GLY A 89 -17.34 -11.06 6.28
C GLY A 89 -17.08 -10.23 7.54
N PHE A 90 -16.21 -9.26 7.44
CA PHE A 90 -15.98 -8.29 8.52
C PHE A 90 -17.21 -7.41 8.78
N VAL A 91 -17.91 -7.03 7.70
CA VAL A 91 -19.11 -6.19 7.71
C VAL A 91 -20.13 -6.76 6.71
N PRO A 92 -20.82 -7.86 7.03
CA PRO A 92 -21.71 -8.54 6.06
C PRO A 92 -22.84 -7.65 5.51
N ASN A 93 -23.27 -6.65 6.28
CA ASN A 93 -24.26 -5.64 5.89
C ASN A 93 -23.63 -4.35 5.32
N TRP A 94 -22.41 -4.45 4.76
CA TRP A 94 -21.69 -3.32 4.16
C TRP A 94 -22.52 -2.71 3.02
N ASP A 95 -22.91 -1.46 3.20
CA ASP A 95 -23.73 -0.64 2.31
C ASP A 95 -23.60 0.86 2.62
N ASN A 96 -24.42 1.73 2.03
CA ASN A 96 -24.45 3.16 2.30
C ASN A 96 -24.77 3.52 3.77
N ASN A 97 -25.49 2.66 4.50
CA ASN A 97 -25.86 2.89 5.88
C ASN A 97 -24.79 2.35 6.86
N HIS A 98 -23.97 1.43 6.39
CA HIS A 98 -22.89 0.78 7.15
C HIS A 98 -21.54 0.95 6.44
N PRO A 99 -21.12 2.20 6.14
CA PRO A 99 -19.85 2.44 5.48
C PRO A 99 -18.68 2.22 6.43
N VAL A 100 -17.48 2.01 5.86
CA VAL A 100 -16.26 1.72 6.60
C VAL A 100 -15.21 2.81 6.44
N HIS A 101 -14.25 2.86 7.36
CA HIS A 101 -12.98 3.57 7.21
C HIS A 101 -11.92 2.61 6.68
N LEU A 102 -11.10 3.04 5.72
CA LEU A 102 -10.01 2.25 5.17
C LEU A 102 -8.67 2.91 5.50
N VAL A 103 -7.75 2.12 6.04
CA VAL A 103 -6.36 2.54 6.32
C VAL A 103 -5.43 1.59 5.59
N GLY A 104 -4.59 2.13 4.70
CA GLY A 104 -3.66 1.35 3.91
C GLY A 104 -2.22 1.79 4.13
N HIS A 105 -1.35 0.85 4.56
CA HIS A 105 0.08 1.08 4.61
C HIS A 105 0.74 0.74 3.27
N SER A 106 1.67 1.59 2.81
CA SER A 106 2.44 1.33 1.60
C SER A 106 1.50 1.06 0.40
N LEU A 107 1.68 -0.07 -0.31
CA LEU A 107 0.81 -0.53 -1.41
C LEU A 107 -0.67 -0.67 -0.98
N GLY A 108 -0.94 -0.88 0.31
CA GLY A 108 -2.31 -0.87 0.85
C GLY A 108 -3.06 0.42 0.55
N GLY A 109 -2.36 1.56 0.47
CA GLY A 109 -2.93 2.84 0.05
C GLY A 109 -3.50 2.81 -1.38
N GLN A 110 -2.77 2.21 -2.32
CA GLN A 110 -3.26 2.01 -3.68
C GLN A 110 -4.42 1.00 -3.74
N THR A 111 -4.35 -0.07 -2.92
CA THR A 111 -5.41 -1.09 -2.82
C THR A 111 -6.75 -0.48 -2.41
N ILE A 112 -6.77 0.33 -1.34
CA ILE A 112 -8.02 0.93 -0.84
C ILE A 112 -8.60 1.99 -1.77
N ARG A 113 -7.77 2.70 -2.53
CA ARG A 113 -8.22 3.62 -3.58
C ARG A 113 -8.82 2.87 -4.77
N CYS A 114 -8.19 1.76 -5.18
CA CYS A 114 -8.72 0.87 -6.20
C CYS A 114 -10.09 0.31 -5.78
N LEU A 115 -10.22 -0.14 -4.52
CA LEU A 115 -11.49 -0.63 -4.00
C LEU A 115 -12.60 0.43 -4.10
N GLN A 116 -12.32 1.68 -3.72
CA GLN A 116 -13.32 2.74 -3.84
C GLN A 116 -13.75 2.97 -5.29
N TYR A 117 -12.81 2.93 -6.24
CA TYR A 117 -13.10 3.03 -7.65
C TYR A 117 -13.98 1.86 -8.13
N LEU A 118 -13.67 0.62 -7.74
CA LEU A 118 -14.47 -0.55 -8.13
C LEU A 118 -15.89 -0.50 -7.54
N LEU A 119 -16.06 -0.02 -6.32
CA LEU A 119 -17.38 0.23 -5.72
C LEU A 119 -18.16 1.30 -6.47
N ASP A 120 -17.52 2.38 -6.90
CA ASP A 120 -18.17 3.44 -7.69
C ASP A 120 -18.63 2.96 -9.06
N GLN A 121 -17.96 1.95 -9.63
CA GLN A 121 -18.36 1.30 -10.88
C GLN A 121 -19.40 0.17 -10.70
N ASP A 122 -19.82 -0.09 -9.46
CA ASP A 122 -20.65 -1.26 -9.11
C ASP A 122 -20.12 -2.58 -9.71
N PHE A 123 -18.79 -2.77 -9.58
CA PHE A 123 -18.04 -3.82 -10.27
C PHE A 123 -18.60 -5.22 -10.04
N TRP A 124 -19.15 -5.50 -8.86
CA TRP A 124 -19.72 -6.80 -8.49
C TRP A 124 -21.24 -6.90 -8.66
N GLY A 125 -21.93 -5.82 -9.07
CA GLY A 125 -23.40 -5.78 -9.18
C GLY A 125 -24.11 -5.83 -7.84
N TRP A 126 -23.52 -5.20 -6.80
CA TRP A 126 -24.08 -5.13 -5.45
C TRP A 126 -24.95 -3.89 -5.20
N ASP A 127 -25.24 -3.11 -6.22
CA ASP A 127 -25.77 -1.75 -6.11
C ASP A 127 -24.85 -0.85 -5.26
N SER A 128 -23.55 -1.11 -5.37
CA SER A 128 -22.51 -0.41 -4.60
C SER A 128 -22.22 0.97 -5.18
N ASN A 129 -21.59 1.79 -4.36
CA ASN A 129 -21.08 3.08 -4.80
C ASN A 129 -19.96 3.54 -3.85
N ARG A 130 -19.26 4.63 -4.23
CA ARG A 130 -18.15 5.22 -3.47
C ARG A 130 -18.48 5.58 -2.02
N ASN A 131 -19.76 5.79 -1.66
CA ASN A 131 -20.17 6.19 -0.31
C ASN A 131 -20.18 5.03 0.69
N TRP A 132 -19.92 3.80 0.24
CA TRP A 132 -19.66 2.67 1.14
C TRP A 132 -18.34 2.86 1.91
N ILE A 133 -17.56 3.89 1.54
CA ILE A 133 -16.31 4.27 2.21
C ILE A 133 -16.43 5.69 2.74
N CYS A 134 -16.25 5.83 4.06
CA CYS A 134 -16.26 7.13 4.73
C CYS A 134 -14.97 7.91 4.55
N SER A 135 -13.85 7.22 4.72
CA SER A 135 -12.53 7.80 4.60
C SER A 135 -11.52 6.82 4.05
N ILE A 136 -10.52 7.37 3.40
CA ILE A 136 -9.31 6.71 2.94
C ILE A 136 -8.12 7.37 3.62
N SER A 137 -7.30 6.55 4.27
CA SER A 137 -6.08 6.98 4.94
C SER A 137 -4.89 6.18 4.43
N THR A 138 -3.89 6.85 3.86
CA THR A 138 -2.67 6.21 3.38
C THR A 138 -1.52 6.50 4.34
N ILE A 139 -0.77 5.48 4.72
CA ILE A 139 0.41 5.58 5.58
C ILE A 139 1.61 5.16 4.74
N SER A 140 2.62 6.01 4.58
CA SER A 140 3.81 5.73 3.75
C SER A 140 3.42 5.28 2.33
N GLY A 141 2.27 5.73 1.83
CA GLY A 141 1.67 5.24 0.58
C GLY A 141 2.40 5.73 -0.66
N PRO A 142 2.78 4.86 -1.62
CA PRO A 142 3.34 5.28 -2.90
C PRO A 142 2.22 5.80 -3.82
N ASN A 143 1.54 6.89 -3.40
CA ASN A 143 0.42 7.47 -4.14
C ASN A 143 0.78 7.85 -5.59
N ASN A 144 2.07 8.15 -5.83
CA ASN A 144 2.60 8.47 -7.16
C ASN A 144 3.69 7.49 -7.60
N GLY A 145 3.79 6.33 -6.95
CA GLY A 145 4.83 5.34 -7.16
C GLY A 145 6.08 5.62 -6.33
N SER A 146 7.11 4.82 -6.56
CA SER A 146 8.40 4.90 -5.87
C SER A 146 9.56 4.77 -6.83
N THR A 147 10.54 5.64 -6.69
CA THR A 147 11.81 5.55 -7.43
C THR A 147 12.69 4.38 -6.95
N ALA A 148 12.41 3.78 -5.79
CA ALA A 148 13.07 2.55 -5.36
C ALA A 148 12.84 1.38 -6.32
N THR A 149 11.73 1.35 -7.08
CA THR A 149 11.43 0.30 -8.05
C THR A 149 12.51 0.16 -9.12
N TYR A 150 13.15 1.26 -9.51
CA TYR A 150 14.24 1.24 -10.49
C TYR A 150 15.56 0.71 -9.88
N TYR A 151 15.79 0.86 -8.58
CA TYR A 151 16.86 0.17 -7.87
C TYR A 151 16.68 -1.36 -7.93
N PHE A 152 15.44 -1.82 -7.89
CA PHE A 152 15.09 -3.24 -8.01
C PHE A 152 15.04 -3.72 -9.46
N GLY A 153 15.27 -2.86 -10.44
CA GLY A 153 15.46 -3.23 -11.83
C GLY A 153 14.25 -3.00 -12.73
N ALA A 154 13.23 -2.27 -12.28
CA ALA A 154 12.17 -1.80 -13.19
C ALA A 154 12.78 -0.90 -14.28
N ASP A 155 12.29 -1.04 -15.49
CA ASP A 155 12.69 -0.20 -16.62
C ASP A 155 12.15 1.23 -16.44
N GLU A 156 13.01 2.23 -16.63
CA GLU A 156 12.68 3.63 -16.34
C GLU A 156 11.63 4.24 -17.27
N GLN A 157 11.40 3.64 -18.45
CA GLN A 157 10.43 4.12 -19.42
C GLN A 157 9.11 3.37 -19.36
N THR A 158 9.15 2.06 -19.15
CA THR A 158 7.97 1.21 -19.17
C THR A 158 7.43 0.85 -17.80
N GLY A 159 8.26 0.94 -16.75
CA GLY A 159 7.95 0.45 -15.41
C GLY A 159 7.99 -1.07 -15.27
N LEU A 160 8.15 -1.83 -16.36
CA LEU A 160 8.16 -3.28 -16.33
C LEU A 160 9.50 -3.84 -15.87
N LEU A 161 9.47 -5.01 -15.26
CA LEU A 161 10.69 -5.76 -14.97
C LEU A 161 11.20 -6.43 -16.25
N PRO A 162 12.51 -6.31 -16.58
CA PRO A 162 13.07 -6.95 -17.77
C PRO A 162 13.17 -8.47 -17.57
N ARG A 163 12.71 -9.24 -18.54
CA ARG A 163 12.74 -10.72 -18.51
C ARG A 163 14.15 -11.29 -18.28
N SER A 164 15.18 -10.56 -18.68
CA SER A 164 16.60 -10.95 -18.48
C SER A 164 17.07 -10.83 -17.03
N GLY A 165 16.36 -10.09 -16.17
CA GLY A 165 16.75 -9.86 -14.77
C GLY A 165 16.52 -11.04 -13.83
N GLY A 166 15.76 -12.05 -14.25
CA GLY A 166 15.39 -13.16 -13.39
C GLY A 166 14.63 -12.70 -12.15
N ILE A 167 14.69 -13.47 -11.08
CA ILE A 167 14.00 -13.20 -9.81
C ILE A 167 14.82 -12.32 -8.85
N ALA A 168 15.95 -11.79 -9.27
CA ALA A 168 16.82 -11.00 -8.40
C ALA A 168 16.13 -9.78 -7.77
N PRO A 169 15.26 -9.04 -8.48
CA PRO A 169 14.48 -7.95 -7.87
C PRO A 169 13.58 -8.43 -6.73
N LEU A 170 12.89 -9.54 -6.93
CA LEU A 170 12.02 -10.14 -5.93
C LEU A 170 12.79 -10.59 -4.68
N LEU A 171 13.93 -11.25 -4.88
CA LEU A 171 14.78 -11.70 -3.78
C LEU A 171 15.34 -10.51 -2.95
N ARG A 172 15.76 -9.44 -3.61
CA ARG A 172 16.24 -8.23 -2.91
C ARG A 172 15.14 -7.57 -2.07
N LEU A 173 13.94 -7.44 -2.61
CA LEU A 173 12.81 -6.90 -1.87
C LEU A 173 12.45 -7.82 -0.70
N LEU A 174 12.39 -9.13 -0.92
CA LEU A 174 12.13 -10.11 0.13
C LEU A 174 13.17 -10.04 1.25
N GLU A 175 14.45 -9.87 0.93
CA GLU A 175 15.53 -9.69 1.91
C GLU A 175 15.30 -8.47 2.80
N ILE A 176 14.87 -7.35 2.23
CA ILE A 176 14.54 -6.13 3.00
C ILE A 176 13.40 -6.42 3.99
N TYR A 177 12.33 -7.03 3.53
CA TYR A 177 11.17 -7.32 4.37
C TYR A 177 11.45 -8.42 5.42
N THR A 178 12.21 -9.46 5.07
CA THR A 178 12.60 -10.51 6.03
C THR A 178 13.54 -9.98 7.10
N SER A 179 14.45 -9.07 6.75
CA SER A 179 15.32 -8.41 7.73
C SER A 179 14.52 -7.57 8.72
N ALA A 180 13.48 -6.88 8.25
CA ALA A 180 12.58 -6.11 9.09
C ALA A 180 11.72 -7.00 10.00
N ALA A 181 11.33 -8.20 9.54
CA ALA A 181 10.48 -9.15 10.27
C ALA A 181 11.26 -10.16 11.14
N GLY A 182 12.56 -9.96 11.34
CA GLY A 182 13.36 -10.83 12.20
C GLY A 182 13.65 -12.24 11.67
N GLY A 183 13.59 -12.43 10.34
CA GLY A 183 14.00 -13.69 9.68
C GLY A 183 13.00 -14.86 9.74
N VAL A 184 11.79 -14.64 10.25
CA VAL A 184 10.78 -15.71 10.47
C VAL A 184 10.02 -16.08 9.18
N LEU A 185 10.15 -15.28 8.12
CA LEU A 185 9.36 -15.43 6.87
C LEU A 185 9.75 -16.65 6.00
N ASP A 186 10.91 -17.27 6.22
CA ASP A 186 11.45 -18.28 5.30
C ASP A 186 10.66 -19.62 5.22
N LEU A 187 9.89 -19.95 6.24
CA LEU A 187 9.33 -21.30 6.36
C LEU A 187 7.84 -21.41 6.01
N ILE A 188 7.05 -20.35 6.12
CA ILE A 188 5.57 -20.46 6.09
C ILE A 188 4.92 -19.48 5.11
N TYR A 189 5.66 -18.51 4.55
CA TYR A 189 5.07 -17.42 3.78
C TYR A 189 4.54 -17.90 2.41
N ASP A 190 3.24 -17.71 2.18
CA ASP A 190 2.56 -17.90 0.91
C ASP A 190 2.29 -16.54 0.25
N PHE A 191 2.55 -16.44 -1.06
CA PHE A 191 2.28 -15.23 -1.82
C PHE A 191 0.82 -15.12 -2.28
N ASP A 192 -0.01 -16.09 -1.92
CA ASP A 192 -1.44 -16.13 -2.23
C ASP A 192 -1.72 -15.94 -3.76
N LEU A 193 -0.95 -16.64 -4.57
CA LEU A 193 -1.05 -16.60 -6.04
C LEU A 193 -1.81 -17.79 -6.62
N ASP A 194 -2.74 -18.36 -5.85
CA ASP A 194 -3.53 -19.53 -6.25
C ASP A 194 -4.35 -19.25 -7.51
N HIS A 195 -4.91 -18.06 -7.62
CA HIS A 195 -5.68 -17.63 -8.79
C HIS A 195 -4.82 -17.52 -10.07
N TRP A 196 -3.51 -17.30 -9.92
CA TRP A 196 -2.53 -17.38 -11.01
C TRP A 196 -2.03 -18.82 -11.30
N GLY A 197 -2.52 -19.83 -10.56
CA GLY A 197 -2.06 -21.21 -10.65
C GLY A 197 -0.69 -21.44 -9.97
N PHE A 198 -0.27 -20.55 -9.11
CA PHE A 198 1.01 -20.62 -8.40
C PHE A 198 0.86 -20.97 -6.92
N LYS A 199 -0.03 -21.88 -6.59
CA LYS A 199 -0.06 -22.45 -5.24
C LYS A 199 1.30 -23.05 -4.87
N ARG A 200 1.81 -22.68 -3.67
CA ARG A 200 3.04 -23.28 -3.16
C ARG A 200 2.81 -24.75 -2.81
N LEU A 201 3.67 -25.63 -3.30
CA LEU A 201 3.58 -27.05 -3.01
C LEU A 201 4.13 -27.36 -1.62
N PRO A 202 3.58 -28.33 -0.85
CA PRO A 202 4.02 -28.61 0.51
C PRO A 202 5.49 -28.99 0.66
N SER A 203 6.11 -29.52 -0.39
CA SER A 203 7.53 -29.92 -0.43
C SER A 203 8.43 -28.93 -1.19
N GLU A 204 7.87 -27.84 -1.67
CA GLU A 204 8.59 -26.85 -2.47
C GLU A 204 9.31 -25.87 -1.56
N ASP A 205 10.63 -25.76 -1.68
CA ASP A 205 11.37 -24.70 -1.00
C ASP A 205 11.03 -23.33 -1.59
N LEU A 206 11.20 -22.28 -0.81
CA LEU A 206 10.86 -20.91 -1.21
C LEU A 206 11.60 -20.50 -2.49
N ALA A 207 12.86 -20.89 -2.66
CA ALA A 207 13.64 -20.53 -3.85
C ALA A 207 13.13 -21.22 -5.12
N ALA A 208 12.67 -22.47 -5.04
CA ALA A 208 12.06 -23.19 -6.15
C ALA A 208 10.72 -22.54 -6.53
N TYR A 209 9.88 -22.21 -5.53
CA TYR A 209 8.63 -21.51 -5.72
C TYR A 209 8.84 -20.15 -6.42
N LEU A 210 9.75 -19.31 -5.91
CA LEU A 210 10.06 -18.01 -6.49
C LEU A 210 10.60 -18.10 -7.92
N ARG A 211 11.41 -19.13 -8.23
CA ARG A 211 11.87 -19.36 -9.61
C ARG A 211 10.72 -19.72 -10.55
N ARG A 212 9.69 -20.41 -10.05
CA ARG A 212 8.50 -20.77 -10.84
C ARG A 212 7.64 -19.53 -11.09
N VAL A 213 7.37 -18.73 -10.05
CA VAL A 213 6.66 -17.45 -10.16
C VAL A 213 7.41 -16.47 -11.07
N GLY A 214 8.72 -16.33 -10.91
CA GLY A 214 9.55 -15.42 -11.69
C GLY A 214 9.69 -15.77 -13.18
N LYS A 215 9.21 -16.93 -13.61
CA LYS A 215 9.13 -17.30 -15.04
C LYS A 215 7.75 -17.04 -15.66
N SER A 216 6.80 -16.59 -14.86
CA SER A 216 5.41 -16.43 -15.28
C SER A 216 5.13 -15.06 -15.92
N SER A 217 4.03 -14.97 -16.67
CA SER A 217 3.50 -13.71 -17.18
C SER A 217 3.09 -12.75 -16.07
N PHE A 218 2.69 -13.25 -14.92
CA PHE A 218 2.43 -12.46 -13.71
C PHE A 218 3.60 -11.54 -13.39
N PHE A 219 4.80 -12.10 -13.27
CA PHE A 219 5.97 -11.34 -12.81
C PHE A 219 6.45 -10.29 -13.81
N TRP A 220 6.34 -10.56 -15.12
CA TRP A 220 6.78 -9.66 -16.19
C TRP A 220 5.69 -8.75 -16.73
N GLY A 221 4.45 -8.95 -16.29
CA GLY A 221 3.29 -8.17 -16.68
C GLY A 221 3.11 -6.91 -15.84
N ALA A 222 2.00 -6.22 -16.11
CA ALA A 222 1.62 -5.00 -15.41
C ALA A 222 0.53 -5.24 -14.33
N ASP A 223 0.15 -6.50 -14.10
CA ASP A 223 -0.87 -6.87 -13.13
C ASP A 223 -0.25 -7.49 -11.88
N ASN A 224 0.59 -6.71 -11.22
CA ASN A 224 1.28 -7.09 -9.98
C ASN A 224 1.70 -5.85 -9.18
N ALA A 225 2.09 -6.08 -7.93
CA ALA A 225 2.53 -5.06 -7.00
C ALA A 225 3.77 -4.27 -7.47
N PHE A 226 4.69 -4.94 -8.18
CA PHE A 226 5.94 -4.31 -8.63
C PHE A 226 5.67 -3.22 -9.64
N TYR A 227 4.84 -3.51 -10.65
CA TYR A 227 4.45 -2.51 -11.64
C TYR A 227 3.61 -1.39 -11.01
N ALA A 228 2.64 -1.74 -10.16
CA ALA A 228 1.79 -0.76 -9.49
C ALA A 228 2.59 0.24 -8.64
N ALA A 229 3.71 -0.21 -8.04
CA ALA A 229 4.58 0.64 -7.25
C ALA A 229 5.52 1.53 -8.08
N THR A 230 5.61 1.37 -9.42
CA THR A 230 6.41 2.24 -10.28
C THR A 230 5.73 3.59 -10.51
N LEU A 231 6.49 4.59 -11.00
CA LEU A 231 5.91 5.87 -11.39
C LEU A 231 4.88 5.69 -12.53
N GLN A 232 5.17 4.81 -13.49
CA GLN A 232 4.30 4.52 -14.63
C GLN A 232 2.99 3.85 -14.18
N GLY A 233 3.09 2.86 -13.28
CA GLY A 233 1.92 2.17 -12.72
C GLY A 233 1.03 3.12 -11.95
N ALA A 234 1.61 3.90 -11.02
CA ALA A 234 0.87 4.88 -10.24
C ALA A 234 0.27 6.01 -11.10
N TYR A 235 0.99 6.49 -12.12
CA TYR A 235 0.47 7.47 -13.07
C TYR A 235 -0.76 6.94 -13.83
N ARG A 236 -0.68 5.71 -14.36
CA ARG A 236 -1.82 5.02 -15.00
C ARG A 236 -3.02 4.95 -14.06
N ASP A 237 -2.79 4.56 -12.82
CA ASP A 237 -3.84 4.32 -11.84
C ASP A 237 -4.44 5.63 -11.31
N ASN A 238 -3.63 6.66 -11.09
CA ASN A 238 -4.11 8.00 -10.74
C ASN A 238 -4.99 8.62 -11.83
N GLY A 239 -4.78 8.30 -13.10
CA GLY A 239 -5.65 8.69 -14.19
C GLY A 239 -7.03 7.99 -14.20
N ARG A 240 -7.19 6.92 -13.40
CA ARG A 240 -8.43 6.13 -13.31
C ARG A 240 -9.17 6.34 -11.99
N TRP A 241 -8.46 6.57 -10.89
CA TRP A 241 -9.02 6.61 -9.54
C TRP A 241 -9.12 8.04 -9.03
N PRO A 242 -10.29 8.69 -9.17
CA PRO A 242 -10.47 10.08 -8.77
C PRO A 242 -10.51 10.23 -7.23
N THR A 243 -10.34 11.45 -6.76
CA THR A 243 -10.71 11.85 -5.41
C THR A 243 -12.20 12.19 -5.40
N TYR A 244 -12.99 11.44 -4.64
CA TYR A 244 -14.45 11.60 -4.61
C TYR A 244 -14.87 12.69 -3.59
N PRO A 245 -15.85 13.54 -3.93
CA PRO A 245 -16.21 14.67 -3.09
C PRO A 245 -16.93 14.32 -1.79
N GLU A 246 -17.39 13.08 -1.62
CA GLU A 246 -18.12 12.63 -0.43
C GLU A 246 -17.28 11.90 0.60
N THR A 247 -15.97 11.70 0.34
CA THR A 247 -15.06 10.92 1.17
C THR A 247 -13.98 11.81 1.79
N TYR A 248 -13.56 11.53 3.03
CA TYR A 248 -12.40 12.15 3.65
C TYR A 248 -11.12 11.44 3.23
N TYR A 249 -10.05 12.19 2.96
CA TYR A 249 -8.75 11.64 2.54
C TYR A 249 -7.62 12.15 3.41
N PHE A 250 -6.78 11.23 3.85
CA PHE A 250 -5.63 11.51 4.70
C PHE A 250 -4.38 10.79 4.23
N SER A 251 -3.23 11.39 4.46
CA SER A 251 -1.91 10.79 4.24
C SER A 251 -1.02 11.03 5.45
N THR A 252 -0.39 9.96 5.97
CA THR A 252 0.71 10.08 6.92
C THR A 252 2.02 9.89 6.16
N ILE A 253 2.86 10.92 6.19
CA ILE A 253 4.12 10.98 5.46
C ILE A 253 5.25 10.59 6.39
N THR A 254 5.88 9.45 6.13
CA THR A 254 7.07 9.02 6.83
C THR A 254 8.33 9.53 6.13
N GLU A 255 9.35 9.87 6.95
CA GLU A 255 10.61 10.40 6.45
C GLU A 255 11.74 10.09 7.43
N GLN A 256 12.85 9.53 6.94
CA GLN A 256 14.03 9.26 7.76
C GLN A 256 15.35 9.47 7.00
N THR A 257 15.39 10.48 6.12
CA THR A 257 16.61 10.92 5.44
C THR A 257 17.02 12.32 5.88
N PHE A 258 18.26 12.71 5.61
CA PHE A 258 18.72 14.08 5.80
C PHE A 258 19.39 14.61 4.54
N ARG A 259 19.20 15.90 4.30
CA ARG A 259 19.77 16.59 3.14
C ARG A 259 21.20 17.04 3.42
N ILE A 260 22.11 16.71 2.49
CA ILE A 260 23.48 17.23 2.51
C ILE A 260 23.52 18.64 1.91
N TRP A 261 24.10 19.58 2.66
CA TRP A 261 24.06 21.01 2.35
C TRP A 261 24.78 21.40 1.05
N PHE A 262 25.86 20.70 0.66
CA PHE A 262 26.70 21.10 -0.47
C PHE A 262 26.24 20.52 -1.82
N ASN A 263 25.50 19.42 -1.86
CA ASN A 263 25.01 18.81 -3.10
C ASN A 263 23.49 18.63 -3.14
N GLY A 264 22.82 18.86 -2.03
CA GLY A 264 21.37 18.75 -1.91
C GLY A 264 20.82 17.32 -1.86
N HIS A 265 21.67 16.29 -2.01
CA HIS A 265 21.25 14.89 -1.98
C HIS A 265 20.76 14.49 -0.59
N HIS A 266 19.88 13.49 -0.54
CA HIS A 266 19.36 12.91 0.69
C HIS A 266 20.03 11.57 1.00
N TYR A 267 20.34 11.35 2.28
CA TYR A 267 20.97 10.14 2.78
C TYR A 267 20.22 9.61 3.98
N PRO A 268 20.25 8.28 4.24
CA PRO A 268 19.56 7.69 5.40
C PRO A 268 20.08 8.26 6.71
N SER A 269 19.17 8.54 7.63
CA SER A 269 19.52 8.80 9.02
C SER A 269 20.20 7.56 9.65
N PRO A 270 21.14 7.74 10.58
CA PRO A 270 21.73 6.61 11.30
C PRO A 270 20.72 5.71 12.05
N LEU A 271 19.51 6.20 12.31
CA LEU A 271 18.43 5.47 12.95
C LEU A 271 17.53 4.71 11.99
N MET A 272 17.66 4.93 10.67
CA MET A 272 16.93 4.17 9.65
C MET A 272 17.36 2.70 9.70
N ASN A 273 16.42 1.77 9.50
CA ASN A 273 16.74 0.36 9.39
C ASN A 273 17.84 0.13 8.32
N PRO A 274 18.96 -0.51 8.68
CA PRO A 274 20.08 -0.71 7.76
C PRO A 274 19.74 -1.38 6.43
N SER A 275 18.71 -2.25 6.41
CA SER A 275 18.24 -2.90 5.17
C SER A 275 17.71 -1.90 4.14
N LEU A 276 17.24 -0.71 4.58
CA LEU A 276 16.71 0.35 3.73
C LEU A 276 17.78 1.35 3.24
N HIS A 277 19.02 1.30 3.78
CA HIS A 277 20.03 2.31 3.46
C HIS A 277 20.37 2.36 1.98
N ALA A 278 20.49 1.21 1.31
CA ALA A 278 20.85 1.17 -0.12
C ALA A 278 19.78 1.82 -1.00
N THR A 279 18.52 1.54 -0.75
CA THR A 279 17.38 2.14 -1.46
C THR A 279 17.25 3.63 -1.14
N ALA A 280 17.37 4.02 0.14
CA ALA A 280 17.35 5.42 0.56
C ALA A 280 18.42 6.26 -0.14
N ILE A 281 19.67 5.74 -0.21
CA ILE A 281 20.78 6.42 -0.93
C ILE A 281 20.50 6.51 -2.43
N TYR A 282 19.97 5.45 -3.03
CA TYR A 282 19.62 5.45 -4.46
C TYR A 282 18.56 6.51 -4.74
N MET A 283 17.45 6.49 -4.02
CA MET A 283 16.36 7.45 -4.16
C MET A 283 16.81 8.88 -3.89
N GLY A 284 17.63 9.09 -2.86
CA GLY A 284 18.10 10.40 -2.40
C GLY A 284 18.97 11.18 -3.39
N LYS A 285 19.31 10.59 -4.54
CA LYS A 285 20.09 11.21 -5.61
C LYS A 285 19.69 10.79 -7.02
N LYS A 286 18.61 10.00 -7.15
CA LYS A 286 18.16 9.52 -8.46
C LYS A 286 17.74 10.67 -9.35
N THR A 287 18.31 10.70 -10.54
CA THR A 287 17.90 11.55 -11.66
C THR A 287 17.50 10.68 -12.85
N PHE A 288 16.73 11.23 -13.74
CA PHE A 288 16.29 10.55 -14.97
C PHE A 288 16.82 11.34 -16.17
N ASP A 289 17.35 10.63 -17.15
CA ASP A 289 17.82 11.23 -18.41
C ASP A 289 16.62 11.64 -19.28
N GLU A 290 15.56 10.84 -19.24
CA GLU A 290 14.28 11.13 -19.86
C GLU A 290 13.17 11.08 -18.80
N GLN A 291 12.11 11.84 -19.00
CA GLN A 291 10.99 11.85 -18.05
C GLN A 291 10.34 10.45 -17.98
N PRO A 292 10.23 9.85 -16.79
CA PRO A 292 9.68 8.51 -16.65
C PRO A 292 8.16 8.46 -16.82
N ILE A 293 7.48 9.59 -16.67
CA ILE A 293 6.03 9.76 -16.84
C ILE A 293 5.74 11.07 -17.58
N PRO A 294 4.67 11.13 -18.40
CA PRO A 294 4.35 12.28 -19.23
C PRO A 294 3.66 13.39 -18.43
N THR A 295 4.43 14.10 -17.58
CA THR A 295 3.95 15.25 -16.81
C THR A 295 4.77 16.49 -17.16
N ASP A 296 4.14 17.65 -17.30
CA ASP A 296 4.79 18.88 -17.75
C ASP A 296 5.93 19.38 -16.85
N ASN A 297 5.96 18.96 -15.57
CA ASN A 297 6.88 19.50 -14.57
C ASN A 297 7.55 18.41 -13.71
N PHE A 298 7.96 17.29 -14.31
CA PHE A 298 8.69 16.27 -13.57
C PHE A 298 10.05 16.82 -13.10
N ASN A 299 10.29 16.79 -11.78
CA ASN A 299 11.56 17.22 -11.19
C ASN A 299 12.08 16.14 -10.24
N SER A 300 13.15 15.47 -10.61
CA SER A 300 13.78 14.39 -9.83
C SER A 300 14.13 14.81 -8.39
N VAL A 301 14.47 16.08 -8.16
CA VAL A 301 14.86 16.58 -6.83
C VAL A 301 13.72 16.44 -5.82
N ASN A 302 12.48 16.59 -6.23
CA ASN A 302 11.31 16.43 -5.36
C ASN A 302 11.18 15.00 -4.82
N TRP A 303 11.82 14.03 -5.46
CA TRP A 303 11.74 12.62 -5.13
C TRP A 303 12.86 12.12 -4.21
N TRP A 304 13.80 12.99 -3.81
CA TRP A 304 14.98 12.60 -3.07
C TRP A 304 14.74 12.38 -1.57
N GLU A 305 13.90 13.21 -0.94
CA GLU A 305 13.49 13.00 0.45
C GLU A 305 12.60 11.75 0.55
N ASN A 306 12.94 10.79 1.45
CA ASN A 306 12.28 9.50 1.48
C ASN A 306 12.36 8.80 2.83
N ASP A 307 11.57 7.73 2.99
CA ASP A 307 11.52 6.86 4.15
C ASP A 307 12.30 5.54 3.97
N GLY A 308 13.08 5.43 2.91
CA GLY A 308 13.83 4.24 2.53
C GLY A 308 13.20 3.44 1.38
N LEU A 309 11.89 3.53 1.16
CA LEU A 309 11.19 2.88 0.04
C LEU A 309 10.26 3.81 -0.73
N VAL A 310 9.74 4.87 -0.14
CA VAL A 310 8.81 5.80 -0.79
C VAL A 310 9.26 7.23 -0.56
N SER A 311 9.27 8.04 -1.61
CA SER A 311 9.56 9.47 -1.53
C SER A 311 8.44 10.21 -0.79
N THR A 312 8.78 11.19 0.04
CA THR A 312 7.81 12.05 0.74
C THR A 312 6.88 12.75 -0.24
N PHE A 313 7.39 13.19 -1.39
CA PHE A 313 6.60 13.80 -2.45
C PHE A 313 5.48 12.87 -2.96
N SER A 314 5.77 11.57 -3.08
CA SER A 314 4.80 10.56 -3.50
C SER A 314 3.72 10.31 -2.44
N GLN A 315 4.07 10.44 -1.16
CA GLN A 315 3.17 10.11 -0.06
C GLN A 315 2.08 11.17 0.18
N ILE A 316 2.33 12.45 -0.18
CA ILE A 316 1.46 13.57 0.20
C ILE A 316 0.05 13.43 -0.36
N VAL A 317 -0.08 13.30 -1.68
CA VAL A 317 -1.36 13.25 -2.40
C VAL A 317 -1.15 12.59 -3.76
N PRO A 318 -2.12 11.82 -4.26
CA PRO A 318 -2.07 11.33 -5.64
C PRO A 318 -2.05 12.50 -6.62
N HIS A 319 -1.16 12.45 -7.62
CA HIS A 319 -1.12 13.43 -8.71
C HIS A 319 -1.75 12.80 -9.95
N SER A 320 -2.90 13.31 -10.35
CA SER A 320 -3.41 13.14 -11.70
C SER A 320 -3.31 14.49 -12.42
N ASP A 321 -3.43 14.51 -13.74
CA ASP A 321 -3.38 15.73 -14.56
C ASP A 321 -4.51 16.72 -14.27
N GLY A 322 -5.41 16.39 -13.38
CA GLY A 322 -6.46 17.23 -12.84
C GLY A 322 -6.18 17.58 -11.38
N VAL A 323 -6.46 18.78 -11.02
CA VAL A 323 -6.30 19.36 -9.69
C VAL A 323 -6.86 18.43 -8.60
N HIS A 324 -5.97 17.74 -7.85
CA HIS A 324 -6.40 17.15 -6.59
C HIS A 324 -6.56 18.27 -5.57
N PRO A 325 -7.74 18.45 -5.00
CA PRO A 325 -7.94 19.46 -3.98
C PRO A 325 -7.15 19.08 -2.73
N ARG A 326 -6.07 19.82 -2.46
CA ARG A 326 -5.29 19.68 -1.23
C ARG A 326 -6.04 20.37 -0.10
N GLY A 327 -6.18 19.67 1.02
CA GLY A 327 -6.72 20.22 2.27
C GLY A 327 -5.66 20.94 3.11
N GLY A 328 -4.39 20.54 2.96
CA GLY A 328 -3.28 21.09 3.72
C GLY A 328 -2.72 20.12 4.78
N GLU A 329 -1.73 20.61 5.52
CA GLU A 329 -1.14 19.88 6.64
C GLU A 329 -2.06 20.00 7.87
N PHE A 330 -2.20 18.91 8.61
CA PHE A 330 -2.86 18.91 9.91
C PHE A 330 -1.94 18.37 11.01
N THR A 331 -2.21 18.76 12.23
CA THR A 331 -1.54 18.25 13.42
C THR A 331 -2.58 17.65 14.36
N LYS A 332 -2.17 16.82 15.32
CA LYS A 332 -3.06 16.22 16.34
C LYS A 332 -3.92 17.22 17.12
N SER A 333 -3.52 18.50 17.13
CA SER A 333 -4.27 19.59 17.77
C SER A 333 -5.29 20.26 16.83
N THR A 334 -5.34 19.86 15.55
CA THR A 334 -6.29 20.42 14.59
C THR A 334 -7.68 19.88 14.91
N ASP A 335 -8.61 20.77 15.17
CA ASP A 335 -10.00 20.41 15.45
C ASP A 335 -10.62 19.65 14.26
N SER A 336 -11.20 18.48 14.53
CA SER A 336 -11.84 17.61 13.53
C SER A 336 -12.94 18.30 12.71
N ASN A 337 -13.47 19.41 13.18
CA ASN A 337 -14.49 20.20 12.49
C ASN A 337 -13.97 20.99 11.27
N HIS A 338 -12.66 20.94 10.97
CA HIS A 338 -12.05 21.66 9.85
C HIS A 338 -11.81 20.79 8.60
N PHE A 339 -12.03 19.47 8.67
CA PHE A 339 -11.83 18.61 7.51
C PHE A 339 -13.01 18.66 6.54
N GLU A 340 -12.73 18.95 5.28
CA GLU A 340 -13.69 18.93 4.18
C GLU A 340 -13.55 17.62 3.39
N LYS A 341 -14.67 17.03 3.02
CA LYS A 341 -14.69 15.88 2.12
C LYS A 341 -14.17 16.25 0.73
N GLY A 342 -13.61 15.29 0.02
CA GLY A 342 -13.03 15.51 -1.30
C GLY A 342 -11.68 16.23 -1.28
N ARG A 343 -11.05 16.37 -0.14
CA ARG A 343 -9.73 16.98 0.01
C ARG A 343 -8.75 16.05 0.70
N TRP A 344 -7.49 16.07 0.25
CA TRP A 344 -6.39 15.33 0.86
C TRP A 344 -5.69 16.19 1.92
N TYR A 345 -5.74 15.74 3.16
CA TYR A 345 -5.01 16.29 4.28
C TYR A 345 -3.82 15.39 4.60
N HIS A 346 -2.72 15.96 5.11
CA HIS A 346 -1.53 15.19 5.42
C HIS A 346 -0.91 15.59 6.75
N GLU A 347 -0.26 14.63 7.40
CA GLU A 347 0.58 14.84 8.57
C GLU A 347 1.97 14.25 8.35
N TRP A 348 2.95 14.74 9.10
CA TRP A 348 4.32 14.30 9.02
C TRP A 348 4.70 13.42 10.20
N ALA A 349 5.22 12.23 9.93
CA ALA A 349 5.87 11.31 10.84
C ALA A 349 7.39 11.31 10.55
N ARG A 350 8.07 12.34 11.03
CA ARG A 350 9.51 12.54 10.80
C ARG A 350 10.35 11.65 11.70
N GLY A 351 11.49 11.16 11.17
CA GLY A 351 12.39 10.27 11.89
C GLY A 351 11.88 8.84 11.96
N ILE A 352 10.94 8.46 11.08
CA ILE A 352 10.33 7.13 10.99
C ILE A 352 10.53 6.60 9.58
N ASP A 353 11.14 5.42 9.46
CA ASP A 353 11.30 4.74 8.18
C ASP A 353 10.06 3.95 7.76
N HIS A 354 10.07 3.46 6.53
CA HIS A 354 8.94 2.83 5.88
C HIS A 354 8.34 1.66 6.66
N GLY A 355 9.15 0.84 7.32
CA GLY A 355 8.70 -0.33 8.07
C GLY A 355 8.36 -0.04 9.52
N ALA A 356 9.00 0.97 10.12
CA ALA A 356 8.93 1.23 11.55
C ALA A 356 7.54 1.66 12.04
N ILE A 357 6.69 2.15 11.14
CA ILE A 357 5.33 2.58 11.49
C ILE A 357 4.34 1.42 11.68
N CYS A 358 4.62 0.27 11.10
CA CYS A 358 3.73 -0.90 11.13
C CYS A 358 4.41 -2.15 11.71
N VAL A 359 5.55 -2.55 11.18
CA VAL A 359 6.18 -3.86 11.42
C VAL A 359 7.28 -3.79 12.48
N ALA A 360 7.29 -2.80 13.34
CA ALA A 360 8.44 -2.54 14.20
C ALA A 360 8.82 -3.67 15.16
N PRO A 361 10.13 -4.06 15.18
CA PRO A 361 10.82 -4.03 16.46
C PRO A 361 12.17 -3.30 16.47
N ALA A 362 12.58 -2.63 15.43
CA ALA A 362 13.97 -2.15 15.40
C ALA A 362 14.11 -0.63 15.15
N GLY A 363 13.60 0.23 16.03
CA GLY A 363 14.01 1.64 16.03
C GLY A 363 12.98 2.73 16.31
N GLY A 364 11.69 2.49 16.16
CA GLY A 364 10.66 3.40 16.66
C GLY A 364 10.14 2.94 18.02
N SER A 365 9.87 3.84 18.95
CA SER A 365 9.21 3.39 20.18
C SER A 365 7.79 2.96 19.84
N GLU A 366 7.33 1.81 20.34
CA GLU A 366 5.94 1.35 20.23
C GLU A 366 4.94 2.46 20.62
N SER A 367 5.33 3.35 21.53
CA SER A 367 4.56 4.50 21.97
C SER A 367 4.37 5.56 20.88
N ASP A 368 5.32 5.77 19.96
CA ASP A 368 5.23 6.79 18.92
C ASP A 368 4.32 6.34 17.79
N ASN A 369 4.44 5.08 17.37
CA ASN A 369 3.58 4.48 16.35
C ASN A 369 2.12 4.40 16.83
N ALA A 370 1.93 3.94 18.07
CA ALA A 370 0.65 3.91 18.75
C ALA A 370 0.03 5.32 18.84
N SER A 371 0.82 6.33 19.14
CA SER A 371 0.41 7.73 19.25
C SER A 371 -0.02 8.34 17.90
N ILE A 372 0.69 8.02 16.80
CA ILE A 372 0.33 8.47 15.44
C ILE A 372 -1.00 7.87 15.04
N MET A 373 -1.17 6.55 15.23
CA MET A 373 -2.42 5.85 14.88
C MET A 373 -3.60 6.26 15.75
N SER A 374 -3.40 6.57 17.05
CA SER A 374 -4.50 7.06 17.90
C SER A 374 -5.01 8.43 17.43
N GLY A 375 -4.09 9.36 17.09
CA GLY A 375 -4.47 10.64 16.54
C GLY A 375 -5.28 10.53 15.24
N TYR A 376 -4.95 9.53 14.43
CA TYR A 376 -5.66 9.21 13.21
C TYR A 376 -7.10 8.74 13.49
N PHE A 377 -7.27 7.76 14.37
CA PHE A 377 -8.59 7.21 14.70
C PHE A 377 -9.47 8.22 15.44
N ASP A 378 -8.88 9.11 16.25
CA ASP A 378 -9.62 10.18 16.93
C ASP A 378 -10.09 11.26 15.93
N ALA A 379 -9.29 11.57 14.89
CA ALA A 379 -9.65 12.52 13.84
C ALA A 379 -10.72 11.97 12.87
N LEU A 380 -10.86 10.65 12.76
CA LEU A 380 -11.85 9.99 11.89
C LEU A 380 -13.24 9.85 12.51
N GLN A 381 -13.41 10.22 13.78
CA GLN A 381 -14.72 10.18 14.45
C GLN A 381 -15.43 11.51 14.27
N PRO A 382 -16.62 11.55 13.66
CA PRO A 382 -17.47 12.72 13.63
C PRO A 382 -18.05 13.04 15.01
#